data_eaa82a4a690e388c4bd59c2ea01ebdaa
#
_entry.id   eaa82a4a690e388c4bd59c2ea01ebdaa
#
_cell.length_a   1.000
_cell.length_b   1.000
_cell.length_c   1.000
_cell.angle_alpha   90.00
_cell.angle_beta   90.00
_cell.angle_gamma   90.00
#
_symmetry.space_group_name_H-M   'P 1'
#
loop_
_entity.id
_entity.type
_entity.pdbx_description
1 polymer ?
#
loop_
_entity_poly.entity_id
_entity_poly.type
_entity_poly.pdbx_seq_one_letter_code
_entity_poly.pdbx_strand_id
1 'polypeptide(L)'
;MNDYYHLRINLKPCTEDATDLLAGLLADEGYESFVPDDEGLSAYIKKELYDAEAVARVIDSFPFECETDVDAELVEGRDWNAEWEQNYFKPIVVGNRVVIHSSFHHDVPQAEFDIVIDPKMAFGTGHHSTTSLIIANLLNLELKGKSMIDMGTGTGILAILAAMLGARPVTAIEIDGFAYENAVENVALNGHPEIRVINGDASALDGVEP
;
A
#
# COMPACT_ATOMS: atom_id res chain seq x y z
N MET A 1 14.65 -7.73 0.64
CA MET A 1 13.52 -8.01 1.55
C MET A 1 14.14 -8.43 2.86
N ASN A 2 13.74 -7.85 3.96
CA ASN A 2 14.40 -8.11 5.24
C ASN A 2 13.66 -9.24 5.96
N ASP A 3 14.39 -10.27 6.39
CA ASP A 3 13.89 -11.25 7.35
C ASP A 3 13.81 -10.59 8.72
N TYR A 4 12.81 -10.98 9.52
CA TYR A 4 12.61 -10.47 10.88
C TYR A 4 12.58 -11.62 11.88
N TYR A 5 13.00 -11.36 13.11
CA TYR A 5 12.63 -12.19 14.24
C TYR A 5 11.38 -11.61 14.89
N HIS A 6 10.38 -12.48 15.09
CA HIS A 6 9.24 -12.24 15.97
C HIS A 6 9.62 -12.76 17.34
N LEU A 7 9.66 -11.88 18.32
CA LEU A 7 9.89 -12.19 19.71
C LEU A 7 8.55 -12.14 20.44
N ARG A 8 8.11 -13.26 21.00
CA ARG A 8 6.95 -13.33 21.88
C ARG A 8 7.40 -13.43 23.32
N ILE A 9 6.94 -12.51 24.17
CA ILE A 9 7.22 -12.51 25.61
C ILE A 9 5.89 -12.53 26.36
N ASN A 10 5.60 -13.65 27.01
CA ASN A 10 4.44 -13.79 27.87
C ASN A 10 4.81 -13.35 29.29
N LEU A 11 3.92 -12.59 29.95
CA LEU A 11 4.11 -12.06 31.30
C LEU A 11 3.00 -12.55 32.23
N LYS A 12 3.37 -12.98 33.43
CA LYS A 12 2.38 -13.40 34.41
C LYS A 12 2.74 -12.92 35.82
N PRO A 13 1.98 -11.95 36.40
CA PRO A 13 0.85 -11.25 35.78
C PRO A 13 1.27 -10.33 34.63
N CYS A 14 0.39 -10.16 33.63
CA CYS A 14 0.56 -9.17 32.57
C CYS A 14 -0.15 -7.88 32.98
N THR A 15 0.55 -6.75 32.86
CA THR A 15 -0.01 -5.41 33.10
C THR A 15 0.45 -4.46 31.99
N GLU A 16 -0.33 -3.43 31.70
CA GLU A 16 -0.01 -2.42 30.69
C GLU A 16 1.35 -1.73 30.99
N ASP A 17 1.60 -1.36 32.25
CA ASP A 17 2.87 -0.77 32.66
C ASP A 17 4.06 -1.69 32.41
N ALA A 18 3.89 -3.01 32.57
CA ALA A 18 4.94 -3.98 32.31
C ALA A 18 5.22 -4.15 30.82
N THR A 19 4.18 -4.22 29.98
CA THR A 19 4.35 -4.32 28.53
C THR A 19 4.93 -3.04 27.94
N ASP A 20 4.53 -1.86 28.43
CA ASP A 20 5.05 -0.57 27.98
C ASP A 20 6.54 -0.41 28.32
N LEU A 21 6.94 -0.75 29.55
CA LEU A 21 8.35 -0.70 29.92
C LEU A 21 9.18 -1.71 29.13
N LEU A 22 8.66 -2.94 28.94
CA LEU A 22 9.34 -3.98 28.16
C LEU A 22 9.54 -3.54 26.71
N ALA A 23 8.52 -2.93 26.10
CA ALA A 23 8.61 -2.38 24.76
C ALA A 23 9.71 -1.29 24.66
N GLY A 24 9.79 -0.41 25.68
CA GLY A 24 10.85 0.61 25.74
C GLY A 24 12.25 0.01 25.82
N LEU A 25 12.44 -0.99 26.69
CA LEU A 25 13.74 -1.67 26.81
C LEU A 25 14.16 -2.42 25.54
N LEU A 26 13.21 -3.06 24.87
CA LEU A 26 13.47 -3.75 23.59
C LEU A 26 13.71 -2.74 22.45
N ALA A 27 13.07 -1.57 22.47
CA ALA A 27 13.34 -0.52 21.49
C ALA A 27 14.80 -0.03 21.55
N ASP A 28 15.40 0.04 22.75
CA ASP A 28 16.81 0.38 22.93
C ASP A 28 17.75 -0.68 22.33
N GLU A 29 17.28 -1.95 22.23
CA GLU A 29 18.00 -3.05 21.59
C GLU A 29 17.71 -3.14 20.07
N GLY A 30 16.95 -2.21 19.49
CA GLY A 30 16.73 -2.11 18.05
C GLY A 30 15.46 -2.76 17.52
N TYR A 31 14.54 -3.15 18.40
CA TYR A 31 13.21 -3.61 17.98
C TYR A 31 12.38 -2.45 17.43
N GLU A 32 11.67 -2.67 16.31
CA GLU A 32 11.00 -1.59 15.55
C GLU A 32 9.47 -1.59 15.69
N SER A 33 8.87 -2.73 16.08
CA SER A 33 7.42 -2.87 16.17
C SER A 33 7.01 -3.67 17.40
N PHE A 34 5.92 -3.24 18.06
CA PHE A 34 5.43 -3.79 19.31
C PHE A 34 3.92 -3.97 19.26
N VAL A 35 3.46 -5.15 19.66
CA VAL A 35 2.03 -5.48 19.74
C VAL A 35 1.75 -6.07 21.12
N PRO A 36 1.29 -5.27 22.11
CA PRO A 36 0.87 -5.75 23.41
C PRO A 36 -0.49 -6.44 23.33
N ASP A 37 -0.72 -7.41 24.20
CA ASP A 37 -2.00 -8.05 24.45
C ASP A 37 -2.16 -8.44 25.94
N ASP A 38 -3.25 -9.13 26.27
CA ASP A 38 -3.58 -9.49 27.67
C ASP A 38 -2.62 -10.54 28.26
N GLU A 39 -1.78 -11.17 27.45
CA GLU A 39 -0.84 -12.22 27.86
C GLU A 39 0.64 -11.76 27.84
N GLY A 40 0.93 -10.62 27.17
CA GLY A 40 2.30 -10.12 27.06
C GLY A 40 2.56 -9.18 25.89
N LEU A 41 3.71 -9.35 25.23
CA LEU A 41 4.20 -8.49 24.17
C LEU A 41 4.76 -9.31 23.01
N SER A 42 4.35 -8.98 21.79
CA SER A 42 5.04 -9.36 20.56
C SER A 42 5.90 -8.21 20.06
N ALA A 43 7.17 -8.49 19.75
CA ALA A 43 8.11 -7.49 19.24
C ALA A 43 8.83 -8.02 17.98
N TYR A 44 9.23 -7.10 17.08
CA TYR A 44 9.84 -7.46 15.82
C TYR A 44 11.16 -6.72 15.62
N ILE A 45 12.20 -7.44 15.21
CA ILE A 45 13.54 -6.92 14.93
C ILE A 45 14.07 -7.50 13.63
N LYS A 46 14.86 -6.74 12.88
CA LYS A 46 15.54 -7.26 11.69
C LYS A 46 16.48 -8.40 12.08
N LYS A 47 16.51 -9.45 11.26
CA LYS A 47 17.29 -10.66 11.50
C LYS A 47 18.76 -10.38 11.81
N GLU A 48 19.37 -9.43 11.09
CA GLU A 48 20.76 -9.03 11.28
C GLU A 48 21.05 -8.32 12.59
N LEU A 49 20.02 -7.81 13.29
CA LEU A 49 20.11 -7.11 14.57
C LEU A 49 19.70 -7.98 15.76
N TYR A 50 19.13 -9.17 15.50
CA TYR A 50 18.67 -10.05 16.57
C TYR A 50 19.85 -10.62 17.36
N ASP A 51 19.82 -10.39 18.68
CA ASP A 51 20.77 -10.92 19.65
C ASP A 51 20.02 -11.54 20.84
N ALA A 52 20.08 -12.87 20.93
CA ALA A 52 19.41 -13.61 22.00
C ALA A 52 20.01 -13.29 23.40
N GLU A 53 21.30 -12.93 23.48
CA GLU A 53 21.92 -12.53 24.74
C GLU A 53 21.43 -11.14 25.19
N ALA A 54 21.15 -10.22 24.25
CA ALA A 54 20.53 -8.92 24.54
C ALA A 54 19.13 -9.11 25.12
N VAL A 55 18.32 -9.98 24.51
CA VAL A 55 16.99 -10.33 25.04
C VAL A 55 17.08 -10.87 26.46
N ALA A 56 17.99 -11.82 26.70
CA ALA A 56 18.19 -12.39 28.04
C ALA A 56 18.58 -11.29 29.06
N ARG A 57 19.46 -10.36 28.71
CA ARG A 57 19.82 -9.21 29.57
C ARG A 57 18.63 -8.31 29.89
N VAL A 58 17.78 -8.04 28.90
CA VAL A 58 16.55 -7.24 29.10
C VAL A 58 15.64 -7.93 30.11
N ILE A 59 15.40 -9.25 29.93
CA ILE A 59 14.54 -10.03 30.84
C ILE A 59 15.15 -10.12 32.25
N ASP A 60 16.45 -10.36 32.38
CA ASP A 60 17.13 -10.46 33.69
C ASP A 60 17.13 -9.12 34.46
N SER A 61 17.13 -8.01 33.74
CA SER A 61 17.07 -6.66 34.32
C SER A 61 15.67 -6.09 34.48
N PHE A 62 14.64 -6.84 34.04
CA PHE A 62 13.26 -6.39 34.06
C PHE A 62 12.74 -6.22 35.50
N PRO A 63 12.29 -5.01 35.88
CA PRO A 63 12.06 -4.68 37.29
C PRO A 63 10.72 -5.18 37.85
N PHE A 64 9.85 -5.75 37.01
CA PHE A 64 8.57 -6.27 37.47
C PHE A 64 8.68 -7.71 37.99
N GLU A 65 8.03 -8.00 39.11
CA GLU A 65 7.91 -9.37 39.62
C GLU A 65 6.84 -10.12 38.82
N CYS A 66 7.26 -10.75 37.74
CA CYS A 66 6.40 -11.60 36.89
C CYS A 66 7.18 -12.79 36.36
N GLU A 67 6.48 -13.90 36.12
CA GLU A 67 7.02 -14.99 35.31
C GLU A 67 7.09 -14.57 33.87
N THR A 68 8.22 -14.80 33.21
CA THR A 68 8.42 -14.49 31.81
C THR A 68 8.68 -15.75 31.01
N ASP A 69 7.99 -15.92 29.88
CA ASP A 69 8.23 -16.97 28.91
C ASP A 69 8.52 -16.32 27.56
N VAL A 70 9.66 -16.69 26.97
CA VAL A 70 10.20 -16.00 25.78
C VAL A 70 10.36 -17.01 24.67
N ASP A 71 9.73 -16.73 23.54
CA ASP A 71 9.88 -17.48 22.29
C ASP A 71 10.32 -16.54 21.16
N ALA A 72 11.21 -17.02 20.29
CA ALA A 72 11.74 -16.26 19.17
C ALA A 72 11.65 -17.08 17.88
N GLU A 73 10.88 -16.60 16.93
CA GLU A 73 10.66 -17.25 15.64
C GLU A 73 11.20 -16.39 14.50
N LEU A 74 11.96 -17.02 13.59
CA LEU A 74 12.37 -16.37 12.35
C LEU A 74 11.17 -16.26 11.42
N VAL A 75 10.74 -15.03 11.17
CA VAL A 75 9.77 -14.71 10.13
C VAL A 75 10.55 -14.38 8.88
N GLU A 76 10.64 -15.36 7.98
CA GLU A 76 11.21 -15.11 6.66
C GLU A 76 10.41 -13.99 5.98
N GLY A 77 11.12 -13.02 5.44
CA GLY A 77 10.52 -11.94 4.68
C GLY A 77 9.79 -12.51 3.48
N ARG A 78 8.56 -12.99 3.70
CA ARG A 78 7.66 -13.33 2.61
C ARG A 78 7.34 -12.03 1.89
N ASP A 79 7.31 -12.11 0.59
CA ASP A 79 6.74 -11.05 -0.22
C ASP A 79 5.22 -11.01 0.02
N TRP A 80 4.86 -10.43 1.18
CA TRP A 80 3.46 -10.20 1.53
C TRP A 80 2.76 -9.38 0.44
N ASN A 81 3.53 -8.57 -0.31
CA ASN A 81 3.00 -7.86 -1.45
C ASN A 81 2.65 -8.85 -2.57
N ALA A 82 3.51 -9.81 -2.91
CA ALA A 82 3.21 -10.78 -3.96
C ALA A 82 2.05 -11.72 -3.57
N GLU A 83 1.97 -12.16 -2.30
CA GLU A 83 0.87 -13.00 -1.81
C GLU A 83 -0.43 -12.19 -1.66
N TRP A 84 -0.32 -10.92 -1.23
CA TRP A 84 -1.41 -9.97 -1.17
C TRP A 84 -1.88 -9.57 -2.57
N GLU A 85 -0.97 -9.29 -3.49
CA GLU A 85 -1.24 -9.00 -4.89
C GLU A 85 -2.01 -10.12 -5.58
N GLN A 86 -1.63 -11.40 -5.38
CA GLN A 86 -2.32 -12.55 -5.95
C GLN A 86 -3.71 -12.81 -5.38
N ASN A 87 -3.97 -12.45 -4.13
CA ASN A 87 -5.22 -12.75 -3.43
C ASN A 87 -6.16 -11.55 -3.28
N TYR A 88 -5.66 -10.34 -3.37
CA TYR A 88 -6.40 -9.12 -3.03
C TYR A 88 -7.20 -8.55 -4.19
N PHE A 89 -6.78 -8.79 -5.41
CA PHE A 89 -7.29 -8.07 -6.57
C PHE A 89 -7.73 -9.06 -7.66
N LYS A 90 -9.03 -9.26 -7.80
CA LYS A 90 -9.58 -9.97 -8.97
C LYS A 90 -9.87 -8.96 -10.08
N PRO A 91 -9.75 -9.34 -11.37
CA PRO A 91 -10.18 -8.47 -12.46
C PRO A 91 -11.60 -7.97 -12.27
N ILE A 92 -11.81 -6.67 -12.44
CA ILE A 92 -13.12 -6.01 -12.30
C ILE A 92 -13.60 -5.59 -13.66
N VAL A 93 -14.89 -5.79 -13.92
CA VAL A 93 -15.55 -5.28 -15.13
C VAL A 93 -16.53 -4.19 -14.75
N VAL A 94 -16.36 -3.00 -15.30
CA VAL A 94 -17.24 -1.85 -15.08
C VAL A 94 -18.03 -1.56 -16.36
N GLY A 95 -19.37 -1.53 -16.25
CA GLY A 95 -20.28 -1.17 -17.34
C GLY A 95 -20.15 -2.10 -18.58
N ASN A 96 -19.64 -3.30 -18.42
CA ASN A 96 -19.35 -4.26 -19.49
C ASN A 96 -18.42 -3.72 -20.60
N ARG A 97 -17.74 -2.60 -20.36
CA ARG A 97 -16.87 -1.93 -21.34
C ARG A 97 -15.44 -1.74 -20.85
N VAL A 98 -15.20 -1.68 -19.57
CA VAL A 98 -13.88 -1.52 -18.97
C VAL A 98 -13.54 -2.74 -18.15
N VAL A 99 -12.39 -3.34 -18.38
CA VAL A 99 -11.78 -4.30 -17.48
C VAL A 99 -10.57 -3.65 -16.81
N ILE A 100 -10.45 -3.86 -15.50
CA ILE A 100 -9.35 -3.38 -14.67
C ILE A 100 -8.70 -4.60 -14.06
N HIS A 101 -7.40 -4.74 -14.24
CA HIS A 101 -6.66 -5.88 -13.72
C HIS A 101 -5.20 -5.49 -13.43
N SER A 102 -4.46 -6.33 -12.72
CA SER A 102 -3.02 -6.17 -12.55
C SER A 102 -2.22 -6.93 -13.58
N SER A 103 -0.96 -6.55 -13.78
CA SER A 103 -0.04 -7.15 -14.75
C SER A 103 0.18 -8.66 -14.56
N PHE A 104 -0.02 -9.18 -13.34
CA PHE A 104 0.13 -10.60 -13.00
C PHE A 104 -1.12 -11.45 -13.24
N HIS A 105 -2.27 -10.87 -13.63
CA HIS A 105 -3.47 -11.62 -13.95
C HIS A 105 -3.37 -12.25 -15.33
N HIS A 106 -3.65 -13.56 -15.44
CA HIS A 106 -3.59 -14.32 -16.69
C HIS A 106 -4.97 -14.54 -17.32
N ASP A 107 -6.02 -14.68 -16.49
CA ASP A 107 -7.39 -14.92 -16.94
C ASP A 107 -8.20 -13.63 -16.85
N VAL A 108 -7.98 -12.71 -17.79
CA VAL A 108 -8.64 -11.41 -17.81
C VAL A 108 -9.81 -11.42 -18.78
N PRO A 109 -11.03 -11.01 -18.37
CA PRO A 109 -12.16 -10.85 -19.27
C PRO A 109 -11.86 -9.86 -20.39
N GLN A 110 -12.31 -10.14 -21.61
CA GLN A 110 -12.18 -9.18 -22.72
C GLN A 110 -13.17 -8.01 -22.53
N ALA A 111 -12.70 -6.79 -22.75
CA ALA A 111 -13.51 -5.58 -22.73
C ALA A 111 -13.04 -4.59 -23.79
N GLU A 112 -13.83 -3.51 -24.02
CA GLU A 112 -13.49 -2.44 -24.98
C GLU A 112 -12.25 -1.66 -24.51
N PHE A 113 -12.14 -1.41 -23.22
CA PHE A 113 -11.01 -0.76 -22.57
C PHE A 113 -10.39 -1.72 -21.55
N ASP A 114 -9.11 -1.98 -21.74
CA ASP A 114 -8.31 -2.84 -20.88
C ASP A 114 -7.31 -1.97 -20.11
N ILE A 115 -7.46 -1.90 -18.80
CA ILE A 115 -6.65 -1.03 -17.94
C ILE A 115 -5.85 -1.88 -16.96
N VAL A 116 -4.54 -1.79 -17.06
CA VAL A 116 -3.60 -2.47 -16.18
C VAL A 116 -3.24 -1.53 -15.02
N ILE A 117 -3.54 -1.95 -13.78
CA ILE A 117 -3.19 -1.22 -12.56
C ILE A 117 -2.44 -2.14 -11.64
N ASP A 118 -1.21 -1.79 -11.33
CA ASP A 118 -0.43 -2.41 -10.27
C ASP A 118 -0.46 -1.49 -9.03
N PRO A 119 -1.36 -1.77 -8.07
CA PRO A 119 -1.79 -0.78 -7.08
C PRO A 119 -0.87 -0.75 -5.87
N LYS A 120 0.37 -0.67 -5.94
CA LYS A 120 1.28 -0.62 -4.78
C LYS A 120 0.54 -0.13 -3.50
N MET A 121 0.86 0.94 -2.88
CA MET A 121 0.17 1.47 -1.68
C MET A 121 -0.79 2.63 -2.01
N ALA A 122 -1.22 2.78 -3.28
CA ALA A 122 -2.04 3.89 -3.74
C ALA A 122 -3.54 3.55 -3.76
N PHE A 123 -4.39 4.56 -3.55
CA PHE A 123 -5.84 4.47 -3.72
C PHE A 123 -6.21 4.45 -5.21
N GLY A 124 -7.30 3.77 -5.57
CA GLY A 124 -7.81 3.78 -6.95
C GLY A 124 -7.67 2.46 -7.71
N THR A 125 -7.73 1.33 -7.01
CA THR A 125 -7.68 -0.02 -7.61
C THR A 125 -8.91 -0.39 -8.45
N GLY A 126 -9.93 0.46 -8.48
CA GLY A 126 -11.21 0.17 -9.12
C GLY A 126 -12.25 -0.52 -8.24
N HIS A 127 -11.84 -1.12 -7.12
CA HIS A 127 -12.75 -1.83 -6.20
C HIS A 127 -13.67 -0.90 -5.42
N HIS A 128 -13.28 0.35 -5.21
CA HIS A 128 -14.11 1.31 -4.50
C HIS A 128 -15.28 1.75 -5.37
N SER A 129 -16.49 1.75 -4.80
CA SER A 129 -17.72 2.13 -5.50
C SER A 129 -17.64 3.51 -6.17
N THR A 130 -16.94 4.47 -5.56
CA THR A 130 -16.71 5.80 -6.13
C THR A 130 -15.94 5.72 -7.45
N THR A 131 -14.84 4.96 -7.50
CA THR A 131 -14.04 4.80 -8.72
C THR A 131 -14.86 4.17 -9.84
N SER A 132 -15.59 3.09 -9.55
CA SER A 132 -16.48 2.44 -10.51
C SER A 132 -17.60 3.36 -11.01
N LEU A 133 -18.17 4.20 -10.14
CA LEU A 133 -19.19 5.18 -10.52
C LEU A 133 -18.63 6.26 -11.45
N ILE A 134 -17.43 6.76 -11.17
CA ILE A 134 -16.79 7.78 -12.02
C ILE A 134 -16.44 7.16 -13.38
N ILE A 135 -15.88 5.93 -13.41
CA ILE A 135 -15.62 5.19 -14.65
C ILE A 135 -16.89 5.06 -15.49
N ALA A 136 -18.01 4.61 -14.87
CA ALA A 136 -19.29 4.48 -15.56
C ALA A 136 -19.79 5.81 -16.12
N ASN A 137 -19.56 6.93 -15.44
CA ASN A 137 -19.89 8.26 -15.94
C ASN A 137 -18.97 8.69 -17.09
N LEU A 138 -17.65 8.49 -16.98
CA LEU A 138 -16.70 8.83 -18.05
C LEU A 138 -17.04 8.13 -19.36
N LEU A 139 -17.47 6.87 -19.31
CA LEU A 139 -17.90 6.10 -20.48
C LEU A 139 -19.08 6.72 -21.24
N ASN A 140 -19.86 7.61 -20.61
CA ASN A 140 -21.00 8.28 -21.19
C ASN A 140 -20.68 9.72 -21.66
N LEU A 141 -19.44 10.18 -21.45
CA LEU A 141 -19.01 11.51 -21.84
C LEU A 141 -18.31 11.48 -23.20
N GLU A 142 -18.50 12.54 -23.98
CA GLU A 142 -17.74 12.79 -25.20
C GLU A 142 -16.43 13.50 -24.81
N LEU A 143 -15.35 12.73 -24.67
CA LEU A 143 -14.04 13.25 -24.23
C LEU A 143 -13.04 13.49 -25.37
N LYS A 144 -13.35 13.06 -26.57
CA LYS A 144 -12.43 13.19 -27.70
C LYS A 144 -12.01 14.64 -27.93
N GLY A 145 -10.73 14.93 -27.81
CA GLY A 145 -10.14 16.25 -27.99
C GLY A 145 -10.44 17.26 -26.88
N LYS A 146 -11.04 16.84 -25.77
CA LYS A 146 -11.24 17.69 -24.59
C LYS A 146 -10.09 17.52 -23.62
N SER A 147 -9.73 18.61 -22.94
CA SER A 147 -8.80 18.57 -21.80
C SER A 147 -9.46 17.89 -20.60
N MET A 148 -8.65 17.23 -19.79
CA MET A 148 -9.08 16.65 -18.53
C MET A 148 -8.02 16.85 -17.44
N ILE A 149 -8.49 17.18 -16.24
CA ILE A 149 -7.67 17.23 -15.03
C ILE A 149 -8.24 16.22 -14.04
N ASP A 150 -7.38 15.34 -13.53
CA ASP A 150 -7.68 14.35 -12.49
C ASP A 150 -6.93 14.77 -11.22
N MET A 151 -7.67 15.29 -10.24
CA MET A 151 -7.12 15.79 -8.99
C MET A 151 -7.24 14.73 -7.88
N GLY A 152 -6.11 14.37 -7.27
CA GLY A 152 -6.03 13.22 -6.37
C GLY A 152 -6.10 11.92 -7.17
N THR A 153 -5.26 11.82 -8.19
CA THR A 153 -5.36 10.75 -9.20
C THR A 153 -5.10 9.33 -8.66
N GLY A 154 -4.44 9.22 -7.50
CA GLY A 154 -4.10 7.93 -6.90
C GLY A 154 -3.30 7.04 -7.85
N THR A 155 -3.86 5.91 -8.26
CA THR A 155 -3.24 4.98 -9.23
C THR A 155 -3.18 5.52 -10.67
N GLY A 156 -3.83 6.65 -10.98
CA GLY A 156 -3.93 7.19 -12.34
C GLY A 156 -5.06 6.61 -13.18
N ILE A 157 -5.88 5.72 -12.65
CA ILE A 157 -6.89 4.95 -13.39
C ILE A 157 -7.87 5.82 -14.17
N LEU A 158 -8.35 6.94 -13.59
CA LEU A 158 -9.32 7.80 -14.25
C LEU A 158 -8.67 8.61 -15.38
N ALA A 159 -7.45 9.10 -15.17
CA ALA A 159 -6.66 9.78 -16.19
C ALA A 159 -6.34 8.85 -17.37
N ILE A 160 -5.99 7.58 -17.10
CA ILE A 160 -5.74 6.56 -18.12
C ILE A 160 -7.00 6.31 -18.94
N LEU A 161 -8.16 6.07 -18.30
CA LEU A 161 -9.41 5.87 -19.02
C LEU A 161 -9.78 7.09 -19.88
N ALA A 162 -9.63 8.30 -19.34
CA ALA A 162 -9.91 9.51 -20.10
C ALA A 162 -9.02 9.64 -21.35
N ALA A 163 -7.74 9.29 -21.23
CA ALA A 163 -6.84 9.26 -22.37
C ALA A 163 -7.26 8.21 -23.41
N MET A 164 -7.69 7.02 -22.98
CA MET A 164 -8.24 5.97 -23.86
C MET A 164 -9.52 6.43 -24.56
N LEU A 165 -10.35 7.24 -23.89
CA LEU A 165 -11.56 7.87 -24.47
C LEU A 165 -11.25 9.06 -25.40
N GLY A 166 -9.97 9.39 -25.57
CA GLY A 166 -9.51 10.43 -26.51
C GLY A 166 -9.39 11.82 -25.92
N ALA A 167 -9.45 11.98 -24.60
CA ALA A 167 -9.14 13.26 -23.97
C ALA A 167 -7.69 13.67 -24.25
N ARG A 168 -7.48 14.94 -24.57
CA ARG A 168 -6.17 15.56 -24.85
C ARG A 168 -6.25 17.08 -24.60
N PRO A 169 -5.38 17.70 -23.78
CA PRO A 169 -4.41 17.06 -22.89
C PRO A 169 -5.07 16.41 -21.68
N VAL A 170 -4.36 15.46 -21.02
CA VAL A 170 -4.74 14.91 -19.72
C VAL A 170 -3.66 15.23 -18.70
N THR A 171 -4.07 15.83 -17.58
CA THR A 171 -3.20 16.14 -16.45
C THR A 171 -3.71 15.44 -15.20
N ALA A 172 -2.85 14.67 -14.56
CA ALA A 172 -3.11 13.94 -13.32
C ALA A 172 -2.28 14.56 -12.19
N ILE A 173 -2.88 14.89 -11.06
CA ILE A 173 -2.21 15.55 -9.94
C ILE A 173 -2.37 14.69 -8.69
N GLU A 174 -1.27 14.44 -7.97
CA GLU A 174 -1.25 13.66 -6.75
C GLU A 174 -0.31 14.30 -5.71
N ILE A 175 -0.81 14.49 -4.50
CA ILE A 175 -0.04 15.11 -3.43
C ILE A 175 0.88 14.11 -2.71
N ASP A 176 0.45 12.84 -2.61
CA ASP A 176 1.25 11.79 -2.00
C ASP A 176 2.33 11.30 -2.98
N GLY A 177 3.60 11.33 -2.52
CA GLY A 177 4.74 10.97 -3.37
C GLY A 177 4.73 9.51 -3.84
N PHE A 178 4.28 8.57 -3.00
CA PHE A 178 4.22 7.16 -3.37
C PHE A 178 3.10 6.89 -4.38
N ALA A 179 1.92 7.50 -4.18
CA ALA A 179 0.83 7.41 -5.12
C ALA A 179 1.17 8.08 -6.46
N TYR A 180 1.89 9.21 -6.45
CA TYR A 180 2.41 9.84 -7.65
C TYR A 180 3.35 8.91 -8.44
N GLU A 181 4.34 8.28 -7.80
CA GLU A 181 5.24 7.32 -8.47
C GLU A 181 4.45 6.15 -9.05
N ASN A 182 3.47 5.63 -8.31
CA ASN A 182 2.61 4.57 -8.79
C ASN A 182 1.75 4.98 -10.00
N ALA A 183 1.20 6.21 -10.00
CA ALA A 183 0.48 6.74 -11.15
C ALA A 183 1.37 6.84 -12.41
N VAL A 184 2.61 7.31 -12.27
CA VAL A 184 3.57 7.38 -13.38
C VAL A 184 3.84 5.99 -13.97
N GLU A 185 4.04 4.98 -13.13
CA GLU A 185 4.25 3.60 -13.57
C GLU A 185 3.02 3.03 -14.30
N ASN A 186 1.82 3.20 -13.72
CA ASN A 186 0.58 2.72 -14.32
C ASN A 186 0.27 3.40 -15.65
N VAL A 187 0.52 4.70 -15.77
CA VAL A 187 0.41 5.45 -17.03
C VAL A 187 1.31 4.86 -18.11
N ALA A 188 2.55 4.53 -17.75
CA ALA A 188 3.50 3.90 -18.66
C ALA A 188 3.07 2.47 -19.04
N LEU A 189 2.59 1.65 -18.09
CA LEU A 189 2.08 0.30 -18.31
C LEU A 189 0.93 0.28 -19.32
N ASN A 190 0.07 1.30 -19.32
CA ASN A 190 -1.05 1.42 -20.24
C ASN A 190 -0.70 2.10 -21.57
N GLY A 191 0.57 2.46 -21.79
CA GLY A 191 1.02 3.03 -23.06
C GLY A 191 0.55 4.47 -23.31
N HIS A 192 0.28 5.24 -22.26
CA HIS A 192 -0.18 6.65 -22.31
C HIS A 192 0.84 7.66 -21.73
N PRO A 193 2.11 7.64 -22.18
CA PRO A 193 3.15 8.52 -21.63
C PRO A 193 2.88 10.02 -21.86
N GLU A 194 1.90 10.36 -22.68
CA GLU A 194 1.44 11.74 -22.90
C GLU A 194 0.62 12.32 -21.76
N ILE A 195 0.14 11.49 -20.81
CA ILE A 195 -0.52 11.97 -19.60
C ILE A 195 0.53 12.67 -18.72
N ARG A 196 0.28 13.94 -18.42
CA ARG A 196 1.14 14.71 -17.53
C ARG A 196 0.80 14.39 -16.07
N VAL A 197 1.63 13.61 -15.40
CA VAL A 197 1.49 13.34 -13.97
C VAL A 197 2.33 14.36 -13.18
N ILE A 198 1.74 14.99 -12.17
CA ILE A 198 2.37 16.04 -11.35
C ILE A 198 2.25 15.65 -9.88
N ASN A 199 3.39 15.68 -9.17
CA ASN A 199 3.36 15.61 -7.72
C ASN A 199 3.12 17.00 -7.14
N GLY A 200 1.96 17.21 -6.50
CA GLY A 200 1.56 18.51 -5.98
C GLY A 200 0.10 18.58 -5.55
N ASP A 201 -0.30 19.76 -5.14
CA ASP A 201 -1.66 20.13 -4.76
C ASP A 201 -2.35 21.00 -5.82
N ALA A 202 -3.43 21.68 -5.45
CA ALA A 202 -4.17 22.57 -6.34
C ALA A 202 -3.34 23.73 -6.92
N SER A 203 -2.22 24.11 -6.30
CA SER A 203 -1.33 25.14 -6.83
C SER A 203 -0.60 24.71 -8.12
N ALA A 204 -0.52 23.39 -8.35
CA ALA A 204 0.02 22.84 -9.58
C ALA A 204 -0.83 23.12 -10.83
N LEU A 205 -2.06 23.62 -10.63
CA LEU A 205 -2.94 24.11 -11.71
C LEU A 205 -2.54 25.48 -12.26
N ASP A 206 -1.69 26.22 -11.55
CA ASP A 206 -1.17 27.50 -12.02
C ASP A 206 -0.36 27.29 -13.31
N GLY A 207 -0.94 27.73 -14.46
CA GLY A 207 -0.34 27.54 -15.79
C GLY A 207 -0.75 26.24 -16.52
N VAL A 208 -1.69 25.49 -15.99
CA VAL A 208 -2.38 24.41 -16.74
C VAL A 208 -3.54 25.04 -17.49
N GLU A 209 -3.47 25.04 -18.83
CA GLU A 209 -4.60 25.47 -19.65
C GLU A 209 -5.78 24.50 -19.48
N PRO A 210 -7.01 25.00 -19.33
CA PRO A 210 -8.21 24.18 -19.13
C PRO A 210 -8.60 23.40 -20.41
#